data_8a6be6e04dcd034c74075a36343e14ee
#
_entry.id   8a6be6e04dcd034c74075a36343e14ee
#
_cell.length_a   1.000
_cell.length_b   1.000
_cell.length_c   1.000
_cell.angle_alpha   90.00
_cell.angle_beta   90.00
_cell.angle_gamma   90.00
#
_symmetry.space_group_name_H-M   'P 1'
#
loop_
_entity.id
_entity.type
_entity.pdbx_description
1 polymer ?
#
loop_
_entity_poly.entity_id
_entity_poly.type
_entity_poly.pdbx_seq_one_letter_code
_entity_poly.pdbx_strand_id
1 'polypeptide(L)'
;MTATRTQHLLAAALALASAVVYGAVSLVRFDRFTIASFDNAIFEQAVKSYAGWGAPIVDIKGPGFNILGDHFSPVTALIAPFYRLLPSAQTILLAQVVLIAVSVYVIAVLATRTLGTLVGAAVGVAYALSFGIQSAVEADFHEVAFAAPLLALAGAAYVDRRYGRVVMWSVPLLLVKEDMGLTVAAIGVVLWLAGERRRGAALAAGAILAMALVLLVIVPGFNAGGAYAYSGTLGGDRGVVATLLDASDRKLATAVLTVAITGFAALASPWVLLVLPTFAWRFAGDVPFYWGTEWHYSLVLMPIVFVAMIDAMHRRPVLRWATPVGLVVGAFMMVSSPVAALADPATYDDPPRADAARMAMSLVPTGASVETDIGLIGHLVTDHTVYWLGTSGSATPQYVLFDVDAGIGSPRDVAAYAEQAHGGTYDVIYDRDGYILAQRR
;
A
#
# COMPACT_ATOMS: atom_id res chain seq x y z
N MET A 1 -15.30 7.08 27.33
CA MET A 1 -15.48 8.56 27.27
C MET A 1 -15.91 8.91 25.84
N THR A 2 -16.94 9.74 25.67
CA THR A 2 -17.35 10.27 24.35
C THR A 2 -16.49 11.48 24.00
N ALA A 3 -16.10 11.61 22.74
CA ALA A 3 -15.37 12.80 22.28
C ALA A 3 -16.32 14.01 22.23
N THR A 4 -15.79 15.19 22.53
CA THR A 4 -16.51 16.46 22.41
C THR A 4 -16.56 16.93 20.94
N ARG A 5 -17.47 17.88 20.64
CA ARG A 5 -17.52 18.50 19.30
C ARG A 5 -16.17 19.11 18.88
N THR A 6 -15.48 19.78 19.81
CA THR A 6 -14.16 20.36 19.54
C THR A 6 -13.12 19.31 19.18
N GLN A 7 -13.11 18.14 19.86
CA GLN A 7 -12.20 17.04 19.54
C GLN A 7 -12.49 16.44 18.19
N HIS A 8 -13.76 16.28 17.81
CA HIS A 8 -14.15 15.84 16.47
C HIS A 8 -13.73 16.82 15.39
N LEU A 9 -13.92 18.15 15.61
CA LEU A 9 -13.50 19.18 14.66
C LEU A 9 -11.98 19.20 14.47
N LEU A 10 -11.22 19.09 15.56
CA LEU A 10 -9.76 19.00 15.50
C LEU A 10 -9.29 17.76 14.74
N ALA A 11 -9.87 16.59 15.02
CA ALA A 11 -9.54 15.35 14.32
C ALA A 11 -9.89 15.44 12.84
N ALA A 12 -11.03 16.05 12.48
CA ALA A 12 -11.42 16.28 11.10
C ALA A 12 -10.45 17.26 10.39
N ALA A 13 -10.00 18.31 11.07
CA ALA A 13 -9.01 19.22 10.52
C ALA A 13 -7.66 18.53 10.25
N LEU A 14 -7.19 17.67 11.17
CA LEU A 14 -5.96 16.88 10.97
C LEU A 14 -6.11 15.89 9.81
N ALA A 15 -7.25 15.20 9.71
CA ALA A 15 -7.53 14.28 8.62
C ALA A 15 -7.59 15.00 7.26
N LEU A 16 -8.24 16.16 7.20
CA LEU A 16 -8.31 16.97 5.99
C LEU A 16 -6.92 17.50 5.60
N ALA A 17 -6.15 18.00 6.56
CA ALA A 17 -4.77 18.44 6.29
C ALA A 17 -3.91 17.29 5.74
N SER A 18 -4.03 16.10 6.32
CA SER A 18 -3.35 14.89 5.81
C SER A 18 -3.81 14.54 4.40
N ALA A 19 -5.13 14.63 4.12
CA ALA A 19 -5.65 14.36 2.78
C ALA A 19 -5.13 15.35 1.74
N VAL A 20 -5.05 16.63 2.09
CA VAL A 20 -4.51 17.67 1.19
C VAL A 20 -3.02 17.43 0.93
N VAL A 21 -2.23 17.20 1.98
CA VAL A 21 -0.78 17.00 1.85
C VAL A 21 -0.47 15.73 1.05
N TYR A 22 -1.06 14.60 1.41
CA TYR A 22 -0.81 13.33 0.72
C TYR A 22 -1.44 13.27 -0.68
N GLY A 23 -2.57 13.96 -0.87
CA GLY A 23 -3.14 14.16 -2.20
C GLY A 23 -2.20 14.95 -3.10
N ALA A 24 -1.60 16.04 -2.59
CA ALA A 24 -0.60 16.79 -3.33
C ALA A 24 0.63 15.94 -3.66
N VAL A 25 1.17 15.16 -2.69
CA VAL A 25 2.29 14.24 -2.95
C VAL A 25 1.95 13.28 -4.09
N SER A 26 0.80 12.57 -3.99
CA SER A 26 0.42 11.55 -4.97
C SER A 26 0.21 12.15 -6.36
N LEU A 27 -0.51 13.27 -6.46
CA LEU A 27 -0.84 13.89 -7.76
C LEU A 27 0.40 14.51 -8.42
N VAL A 28 1.24 15.24 -7.67
CA VAL A 28 2.47 15.82 -8.20
C VAL A 28 3.42 14.74 -8.70
N ARG A 29 3.59 13.65 -7.93
CA ARG A 29 4.42 12.51 -8.35
C ARG A 29 3.88 11.85 -9.62
N PHE A 30 2.56 11.67 -9.70
CA PHE A 30 1.92 11.13 -10.90
C PHE A 30 2.18 12.03 -12.10
N ASP A 31 1.90 13.34 -12.02
CA ASP A 31 2.06 14.28 -13.13
C ASP A 31 3.52 14.41 -13.60
N ARG A 32 4.48 14.12 -12.71
CA ARG A 32 5.92 14.14 -12.98
C ARG A 32 6.50 12.81 -13.49
N PHE A 33 5.70 11.80 -13.71
CA PHE A 33 6.17 10.46 -14.12
C PHE A 33 7.16 9.82 -13.12
N THR A 34 7.04 10.16 -11.83
CA THR A 34 7.93 9.65 -10.78
C THR A 34 7.34 8.46 -10.01
N ILE A 35 6.43 7.72 -10.62
CA ILE A 35 5.89 6.49 -10.09
C ILE A 35 6.99 5.43 -10.09
N ALA A 36 7.27 4.84 -8.93
CA ALA A 36 8.39 3.94 -8.74
C ALA A 36 8.02 2.47 -8.90
N SER A 37 6.71 2.14 -8.94
CA SER A 37 6.25 0.75 -9.01
C SER A 37 5.12 0.60 -10.03
N PHE A 38 4.96 -0.63 -10.54
CA PHE A 38 3.83 -0.98 -11.39
C PHE A 38 2.56 -1.33 -10.60
N ASP A 39 2.61 -1.34 -9.26
CA ASP A 39 1.49 -1.79 -8.42
C ASP A 39 0.26 -0.90 -8.59
N ASN A 40 0.45 0.43 -8.71
CA ASN A 40 -0.67 1.33 -9.01
C ASN A 40 -1.41 0.90 -10.28
N ALA A 41 -0.69 0.58 -11.35
CA ALA A 41 -1.27 0.16 -12.62
C ALA A 41 -1.94 -1.23 -12.54
N ILE A 42 -1.35 -2.16 -11.77
CA ILE A 42 -1.95 -3.47 -11.47
C ILE A 42 -3.32 -3.28 -10.79
N PHE A 43 -3.36 -2.49 -9.71
CA PHE A 43 -4.61 -2.26 -9.00
C PHE A 43 -5.61 -1.45 -9.82
N GLU A 44 -5.15 -0.52 -10.67
CA GLU A 44 -6.04 0.20 -11.58
C GLU A 44 -6.70 -0.75 -12.57
N GLN A 45 -5.97 -1.68 -13.20
CA GLN A 45 -6.55 -2.68 -14.10
C GLN A 45 -7.58 -3.56 -13.37
N ALA A 46 -7.28 -4.00 -12.15
CA ALA A 46 -8.22 -4.76 -11.34
C ALA A 46 -9.51 -3.98 -11.04
N VAL A 47 -9.38 -2.73 -10.60
CA VAL A 47 -10.52 -1.84 -10.30
C VAL A 47 -11.30 -1.49 -11.57
N LYS A 48 -10.63 -1.22 -12.70
CA LYS A 48 -11.23 -1.02 -14.03
C LYS A 48 -12.07 -2.22 -14.44
N SER A 49 -11.55 -3.44 -14.24
CA SER A 49 -12.29 -4.68 -14.52
C SER A 49 -13.52 -4.82 -13.63
N TYR A 50 -13.40 -4.59 -12.32
CA TYR A 50 -14.56 -4.55 -11.41
C TYR A 50 -15.56 -3.45 -11.78
N ALA A 51 -15.08 -2.28 -12.23
CA ALA A 51 -15.94 -1.20 -12.71
C ALA A 51 -16.74 -1.61 -13.95
N GLY A 52 -16.21 -2.48 -14.79
CA GLY A 52 -16.90 -3.12 -15.92
C GLY A 52 -17.77 -4.34 -15.52
N TRP A 53 -17.95 -4.64 -14.22
CA TRP A 53 -18.63 -5.85 -13.71
C TRP A 53 -17.94 -7.16 -14.10
N GLY A 54 -16.65 -7.10 -14.43
CA GLY A 54 -15.83 -8.26 -14.78
C GLY A 54 -15.05 -8.83 -13.58
N ALA A 55 -14.40 -9.96 -13.81
CA ALA A 55 -13.37 -10.48 -12.92
C ALA A 55 -12.15 -9.53 -12.94
N PRO A 56 -11.34 -9.44 -11.84
CA PRO A 56 -10.22 -8.51 -11.75
C PRO A 56 -9.04 -8.99 -12.59
N ILE A 57 -9.15 -8.83 -13.90
CA ILE A 57 -8.11 -9.18 -14.85
C ILE A 57 -7.06 -8.07 -14.91
N VAL A 58 -5.80 -8.48 -14.90
CA VAL A 58 -4.64 -7.62 -14.84
C VAL A 58 -3.63 -8.07 -15.90
N ASP A 59 -3.80 -7.58 -17.12
CA ASP A 59 -2.98 -7.95 -18.28
C ASP A 59 -1.50 -7.53 -18.14
N ILE A 60 -1.19 -6.59 -17.25
CA ILE A 60 0.18 -6.23 -16.87
C ILE A 60 0.97 -7.42 -16.35
N LYS A 61 0.33 -8.38 -15.69
CA LYS A 61 0.95 -9.62 -15.19
C LYS A 61 0.87 -10.79 -16.20
N GLY A 62 0.25 -10.56 -17.33
CA GLY A 62 0.04 -11.53 -18.41
C GLY A 62 -1.41 -11.51 -18.90
N PRO A 63 -1.64 -11.88 -20.18
CA PRO A 63 -2.98 -11.85 -20.76
C PRO A 63 -3.99 -12.69 -19.97
N GLY A 64 -5.08 -12.05 -19.56
CA GLY A 64 -6.15 -12.69 -18.80
C GLY A 64 -5.79 -13.08 -17.36
N PHE A 65 -4.69 -12.55 -16.80
CA PHE A 65 -4.25 -12.87 -15.44
C PHE A 65 -5.25 -12.36 -14.42
N ASN A 66 -5.79 -13.24 -13.59
CA ASN A 66 -6.68 -12.85 -12.49
C ASN A 66 -5.86 -12.56 -11.24
N ILE A 67 -5.94 -11.31 -10.74
CA ILE A 67 -5.13 -10.87 -9.58
C ILE A 67 -5.44 -11.66 -8.29
N LEU A 68 -6.64 -12.23 -8.14
CA LEU A 68 -6.95 -13.07 -6.98
C LEU A 68 -6.13 -14.38 -6.92
N GLY A 69 -5.48 -14.75 -8.04
CA GLY A 69 -4.51 -15.84 -8.10
C GLY A 69 -3.09 -15.45 -7.71
N ASP A 70 -2.84 -14.17 -7.40
CA ASP A 70 -1.57 -13.62 -6.96
C ASP A 70 -1.70 -13.04 -5.54
N HIS A 71 -2.50 -11.99 -5.40
CA HIS A 71 -2.85 -11.35 -4.14
C HIS A 71 -4.36 -11.37 -3.92
N PHE A 72 -4.79 -11.96 -2.81
CA PHE A 72 -6.20 -11.99 -2.45
C PHE A 72 -6.64 -10.67 -1.84
N SER A 73 -7.11 -9.76 -2.69
CA SER A 73 -7.49 -8.40 -2.29
C SER A 73 -8.87 -7.99 -2.83
N PRO A 74 -9.96 -8.76 -2.61
CA PRO A 74 -11.28 -8.44 -3.14
C PRO A 74 -11.84 -7.11 -2.61
N VAL A 75 -11.30 -6.57 -1.52
CA VAL A 75 -11.68 -5.26 -0.95
C VAL A 75 -11.51 -4.11 -1.95
N THR A 76 -10.59 -4.24 -2.91
CA THR A 76 -10.33 -3.23 -3.95
C THR A 76 -11.54 -2.98 -4.85
N ALA A 77 -12.48 -3.95 -4.93
CA ALA A 77 -13.77 -3.76 -5.61
C ALA A 77 -14.60 -2.60 -5.06
N LEU A 78 -14.38 -2.19 -3.80
CA LEU A 78 -15.05 -1.04 -3.19
C LEU A 78 -14.68 0.30 -3.86
N ILE A 79 -13.59 0.35 -4.61
CA ILE A 79 -13.18 1.55 -5.37
C ILE A 79 -13.93 1.62 -6.71
N ALA A 80 -14.41 0.52 -7.26
CA ALA A 80 -15.02 0.44 -8.57
C ALA A 80 -16.20 1.43 -8.83
N PRO A 81 -17.11 1.69 -7.87
CA PRO A 81 -18.15 2.71 -8.07
C PRO A 81 -17.60 4.12 -8.31
N PHE A 82 -16.51 4.47 -7.62
CA PHE A 82 -15.84 5.77 -7.77
C PHE A 82 -15.06 5.83 -9.08
N TYR A 83 -14.42 4.75 -9.47
CA TYR A 83 -13.72 4.64 -10.75
C TYR A 83 -14.69 4.75 -11.95
N ARG A 84 -15.94 4.27 -11.82
CA ARG A 84 -16.95 4.49 -12.87
C ARG A 84 -17.31 5.95 -13.07
N LEU A 85 -17.28 6.74 -12.00
CA LEU A 85 -17.57 8.16 -12.05
C LEU A 85 -16.38 8.98 -12.57
N LEU A 86 -15.18 8.57 -12.19
CA LEU A 86 -13.92 9.25 -12.51
C LEU A 86 -12.87 8.18 -12.89
N PRO A 87 -12.95 7.64 -14.13
CA PRO A 87 -11.98 6.63 -14.58
C PRO A 87 -10.61 7.27 -14.78
N SER A 88 -9.72 7.02 -13.84
CA SER A 88 -8.33 7.51 -13.91
C SER A 88 -7.45 6.85 -12.82
N ALA A 89 -6.15 6.79 -13.06
CA ALA A 89 -5.17 6.36 -12.07
C ALA A 89 -5.23 7.21 -10.78
N GLN A 90 -5.53 8.51 -10.91
CA GLN A 90 -5.68 9.40 -9.76
C GLN A 90 -6.81 8.98 -8.82
N THR A 91 -7.85 8.31 -9.33
CA THR A 91 -8.96 7.84 -8.49
C THR A 91 -8.50 6.81 -7.46
N ILE A 92 -7.62 5.89 -7.83
CA ILE A 92 -7.11 4.91 -6.86
C ILE A 92 -6.07 5.52 -5.91
N LEU A 93 -5.24 6.45 -6.39
CA LEU A 93 -4.32 7.22 -5.55
C LEU A 93 -5.09 8.00 -4.48
N LEU A 94 -6.16 8.70 -4.87
CA LEU A 94 -7.01 9.45 -3.93
C LEU A 94 -7.80 8.52 -3.01
N ALA A 95 -8.17 7.31 -3.45
CA ALA A 95 -8.79 6.32 -2.56
C ALA A 95 -7.84 5.94 -1.40
N GLN A 96 -6.54 5.73 -1.67
CA GLN A 96 -5.54 5.53 -0.61
C GLN A 96 -5.47 6.72 0.35
N VAL A 97 -5.42 7.93 -0.19
CA VAL A 97 -5.36 9.18 0.61
C VAL A 97 -6.58 9.29 1.52
N VAL A 98 -7.78 8.98 1.03
CA VAL A 98 -9.02 8.99 1.83
C VAL A 98 -8.96 7.94 2.94
N LEU A 99 -8.51 6.72 2.65
CA LEU A 99 -8.38 5.65 3.64
C LEU A 99 -7.39 6.04 4.76
N ILE A 100 -6.25 6.63 4.39
CA ILE A 100 -5.28 7.19 5.34
C ILE A 100 -5.92 8.30 6.17
N ALA A 101 -6.60 9.26 5.56
CA ALA A 101 -7.25 10.36 6.27
C ALA A 101 -8.32 9.87 7.27
N VAL A 102 -9.09 8.85 6.89
CA VAL A 102 -10.04 8.20 7.82
C VAL A 102 -9.31 7.58 9.01
N SER A 103 -8.17 6.92 8.78
CA SER A 103 -7.38 6.35 9.88
C SER A 103 -6.81 7.44 10.80
N VAL A 104 -6.33 8.56 10.23
CA VAL A 104 -5.87 9.75 10.98
C VAL A 104 -7.00 10.31 11.85
N TYR A 105 -8.21 10.45 11.28
CA TYR A 105 -9.37 10.91 12.04
C TYR A 105 -9.66 10.00 13.22
N VAL A 106 -9.70 8.68 13.02
CA VAL A 106 -10.01 7.70 14.08
C VAL A 106 -8.96 7.75 15.20
N ILE A 107 -7.66 7.76 14.85
CA ILE A 107 -6.57 7.85 15.82
C ILE A 107 -6.59 9.18 16.57
N ALA A 108 -6.83 10.29 15.89
CA ALA A 108 -6.90 11.61 16.52
C ALA A 108 -8.09 11.74 17.48
N VAL A 109 -9.27 11.22 17.11
CA VAL A 109 -10.43 11.17 18.01
C VAL A 109 -10.13 10.29 19.22
N LEU A 110 -9.55 9.10 19.01
CA LEU A 110 -9.17 8.20 20.10
C LEU A 110 -8.17 8.88 21.03
N ALA A 111 -7.11 9.45 20.51
CA ALA A 111 -6.07 10.10 21.30
C ALA A 111 -6.59 11.31 22.08
N THR A 112 -7.33 12.22 21.41
CA THR A 112 -7.82 13.45 22.07
C THR A 112 -8.83 13.19 23.16
N ARG A 113 -9.75 12.23 22.99
CA ARG A 113 -10.74 11.88 24.02
C ARG A 113 -10.14 11.09 25.19
N THR A 114 -9.02 10.39 24.98
CA THR A 114 -8.40 9.50 25.95
C THR A 114 -7.29 10.19 26.75
N LEU A 115 -6.47 11.01 26.08
CA LEU A 115 -5.28 11.63 26.65
C LEU A 115 -5.44 13.14 26.93
N GLY A 116 -6.57 13.72 26.51
CA GLY A 116 -6.82 15.16 26.52
C GLY A 116 -6.44 15.81 25.19
N THR A 117 -6.97 17.01 24.94
CA THR A 117 -6.95 17.62 23.60
C THR A 117 -5.53 17.89 23.10
N LEU A 118 -4.64 18.46 23.95
CA LEU A 118 -3.30 18.84 23.52
C LEU A 118 -2.41 17.62 23.21
N VAL A 119 -2.28 16.70 24.16
CA VAL A 119 -1.48 15.48 23.98
C VAL A 119 -2.06 14.62 22.87
N GLY A 120 -3.38 14.49 22.81
CA GLY A 120 -4.04 13.72 21.77
C GLY A 120 -3.87 14.32 20.37
N ALA A 121 -3.88 15.65 20.24
CA ALA A 121 -3.58 16.32 18.98
C ALA A 121 -2.14 16.05 18.52
N ALA A 122 -1.17 16.16 19.47
CA ALA A 122 0.24 15.85 19.17
C ALA A 122 0.45 14.39 18.71
N VAL A 123 -0.25 13.43 19.35
CA VAL A 123 -0.26 12.02 18.93
C VAL A 123 -0.89 11.87 17.53
N GLY A 124 -2.00 12.59 17.24
CA GLY A 124 -2.63 12.59 15.93
C GLY A 124 -1.73 13.12 14.83
N VAL A 125 -0.98 14.21 15.10
CA VAL A 125 0.03 14.76 14.18
C VAL A 125 1.17 13.76 13.97
N ALA A 126 1.71 13.17 15.06
CA ALA A 126 2.78 12.19 14.96
C ALA A 126 2.36 10.96 14.14
N TYR A 127 1.09 10.50 14.30
CA TYR A 127 0.53 9.43 13.48
C TYR A 127 0.44 9.83 12.01
N ALA A 128 -0.15 10.99 11.72
CA ALA A 128 -0.31 11.49 10.36
C ALA A 128 1.03 11.62 9.63
N LEU A 129 2.10 12.01 10.32
CA LEU A 129 3.45 12.19 9.76
C LEU A 129 4.35 10.97 9.97
N SER A 130 3.79 9.81 10.38
CA SER A 130 4.59 8.61 10.58
C SER A 130 5.18 8.07 9.27
N PHE A 131 6.40 7.54 9.35
CA PHE A 131 7.13 7.07 8.16
C PHE A 131 6.36 6.00 7.38
N GLY A 132 5.65 5.09 8.06
CA GLY A 132 4.89 4.03 7.38
C GLY A 132 3.72 4.56 6.53
N ILE A 133 3.13 5.72 6.90
CA ILE A 133 2.14 6.41 6.06
C ILE A 133 2.84 7.08 4.87
N GLN A 134 3.94 7.81 5.11
CA GLN A 134 4.66 8.52 4.07
C GLN A 134 5.22 7.59 3.01
N SER A 135 5.88 6.50 3.43
CA SER A 135 6.42 5.48 2.51
C SER A 135 5.33 4.74 1.73
N ALA A 136 4.15 4.55 2.33
CA ALA A 136 3.02 3.94 1.61
C ALA A 136 2.46 4.88 0.54
N VAL A 137 2.40 6.19 0.80
CA VAL A 137 1.98 7.18 -0.20
C VAL A 137 3.02 7.29 -1.33
N GLU A 138 4.30 7.20 -1.00
CA GLU A 138 5.39 7.20 -1.98
C GLU A 138 5.39 5.95 -2.86
N ALA A 139 4.98 4.81 -2.31
CA ALA A 139 4.86 3.55 -3.05
C ALA A 139 3.58 3.46 -3.91
N ASP A 140 2.80 4.54 -3.98
CA ASP A 140 1.53 4.63 -4.68
C ASP A 140 0.42 3.74 -4.06
N PHE A 141 -0.67 3.46 -4.80
CA PHE A 141 -1.79 2.72 -4.22
C PHE A 141 -1.44 1.25 -3.94
N HIS A 142 -1.77 0.81 -2.72
CA HIS A 142 -1.76 -0.60 -2.33
C HIS A 142 -3.01 -0.97 -1.51
N GLU A 143 -3.48 -2.20 -1.67
CA GLU A 143 -4.67 -2.74 -0.97
C GLU A 143 -4.59 -2.63 0.54
N VAL A 144 -3.37 -2.67 1.11
CA VAL A 144 -3.16 -2.53 2.56
C VAL A 144 -3.59 -1.17 3.13
N ALA A 145 -3.86 -0.19 2.28
CA ALA A 145 -4.45 1.08 2.70
C ALA A 145 -5.81 0.88 3.41
N PHE A 146 -6.59 -0.12 3.01
CA PHE A 146 -7.84 -0.49 3.70
C PHE A 146 -7.61 -1.00 5.13
N ALA A 147 -6.45 -1.59 5.41
CA ALA A 147 -6.14 -2.07 6.75
C ALA A 147 -5.97 -0.92 7.76
N ALA A 148 -5.48 0.24 7.33
CA ALA A 148 -5.20 1.36 8.23
C ALA A 148 -6.44 1.84 9.01
N PRO A 149 -7.58 2.19 8.39
CA PRO A 149 -8.78 2.57 9.14
C PRO A 149 -9.40 1.40 9.90
N LEU A 150 -9.35 0.17 9.40
CA LEU A 150 -9.89 -1.01 10.07
C LEU A 150 -9.14 -1.31 11.36
N LEU A 151 -7.80 -1.29 11.34
CA LEU A 151 -6.95 -1.46 12.52
C LEU A 151 -7.12 -0.32 13.52
N ALA A 152 -7.25 0.92 13.04
CA ALA A 152 -7.53 2.06 13.91
C ALA A 152 -8.88 1.92 14.64
N LEU A 153 -9.94 1.49 13.94
CA LEU A 153 -11.28 1.25 14.50
C LEU A 153 -11.29 0.05 15.46
N ALA A 154 -10.63 -1.06 15.09
CA ALA A 154 -10.48 -2.22 15.97
C ALA A 154 -9.72 -1.83 17.26
N GLY A 155 -8.63 -1.07 17.11
CA GLY A 155 -7.85 -0.57 18.23
C GLY A 155 -8.61 0.40 19.11
N ALA A 156 -9.38 1.33 18.55
CA ALA A 156 -10.25 2.22 19.32
C ALA A 156 -11.29 1.42 20.12
N ALA A 157 -11.86 0.38 19.53
CA ALA A 157 -12.78 -0.52 20.22
C ALA A 157 -12.08 -1.33 21.34
N TYR A 158 -10.80 -1.71 21.13
CA TYR A 158 -10.00 -2.40 22.15
C TYR A 158 -9.74 -1.49 23.38
N VAL A 159 -9.32 -0.25 23.16
CA VAL A 159 -9.11 0.73 24.25
C VAL A 159 -10.40 0.98 25.01
N ASP A 160 -11.55 1.00 24.33
CA ASP A 160 -12.88 1.11 24.94
C ASP A 160 -13.39 -0.18 25.58
N ARG A 161 -12.65 -1.30 25.52
CA ARG A 161 -13.07 -2.63 25.97
C ARG A 161 -14.37 -3.12 25.31
N ARG A 162 -14.65 -2.66 24.08
CA ARG A 162 -15.81 -3.08 23.27
C ARG A 162 -15.44 -4.25 22.38
N TYR A 163 -15.13 -5.38 22.96
CA TYR A 163 -14.50 -6.52 22.27
C TYR A 163 -15.33 -7.11 21.13
N GLY A 164 -16.66 -7.03 21.18
CA GLY A 164 -17.50 -7.37 20.02
C GLY A 164 -17.25 -6.47 18.79
N ARG A 165 -16.97 -5.16 19.01
CA ARG A 165 -16.59 -4.24 17.93
C ARG A 165 -15.16 -4.47 17.45
N VAL A 166 -14.26 -4.95 18.32
CA VAL A 166 -12.92 -5.37 17.88
C VAL A 166 -13.06 -6.47 16.84
N VAL A 167 -13.83 -7.52 17.11
CA VAL A 167 -14.09 -8.61 16.14
C VAL A 167 -14.73 -8.05 14.87
N MET A 168 -15.75 -7.20 14.98
CA MET A 168 -16.46 -6.62 13.83
C MET A 168 -15.51 -5.88 12.87
N TRP A 169 -14.58 -5.08 13.41
CA TRP A 169 -13.62 -4.32 12.59
C TRP A 169 -12.41 -5.14 12.14
N SER A 170 -12.13 -6.28 12.78
CA SER A 170 -11.02 -7.15 12.41
C SER A 170 -11.37 -8.12 11.28
N VAL A 171 -12.61 -8.62 11.20
CA VAL A 171 -13.03 -9.59 10.18
C VAL A 171 -12.83 -9.07 8.75
N PRO A 172 -13.16 -7.82 8.39
CA PRO A 172 -12.93 -7.30 7.05
C PRO A 172 -11.45 -7.26 6.62
N LEU A 173 -10.49 -7.30 7.55
CA LEU A 173 -9.06 -7.39 7.23
C LEU A 173 -8.73 -8.65 6.40
N LEU A 174 -9.50 -9.73 6.58
CA LEU A 174 -9.33 -10.97 5.81
C LEU A 174 -9.59 -10.80 4.30
N LEU A 175 -10.22 -9.70 3.89
CA LEU A 175 -10.49 -9.36 2.49
C LEU A 175 -9.48 -8.35 1.93
N VAL A 176 -8.56 -7.87 2.76
CA VAL A 176 -7.56 -6.86 2.35
C VAL A 176 -6.37 -7.52 1.68
N LYS A 177 -5.81 -8.54 2.33
CA LYS A 177 -4.68 -9.30 1.81
C LYS A 177 -4.60 -10.66 2.52
N GLU A 178 -4.05 -11.66 1.83
CA GLU A 178 -3.95 -13.04 2.34
C GLU A 178 -3.22 -13.14 3.69
N ASP A 179 -2.17 -12.34 3.92
CA ASP A 179 -1.37 -12.35 5.15
C ASP A 179 -2.06 -11.68 6.35
N MET A 180 -3.11 -10.87 6.12
CA MET A 180 -3.87 -10.23 7.19
C MET A 180 -4.55 -11.26 8.11
N GLY A 181 -4.72 -12.50 7.68
CA GLY A 181 -5.18 -13.60 8.53
C GLY A 181 -4.33 -13.78 9.78
N LEU A 182 -3.01 -13.63 9.68
CA LEU A 182 -2.09 -13.67 10.83
C LEU A 182 -2.30 -12.49 11.79
N THR A 183 -2.52 -11.29 11.25
CA THR A 183 -2.82 -10.10 12.05
C THR A 183 -4.14 -10.24 12.80
N VAL A 184 -5.18 -10.76 12.14
CA VAL A 184 -6.48 -11.03 12.77
C VAL A 184 -6.36 -12.14 13.84
N ALA A 185 -5.56 -13.17 13.58
CA ALA A 185 -5.26 -14.19 14.58
C ALA A 185 -4.56 -13.61 15.81
N ALA A 186 -3.58 -12.71 15.61
CA ALA A 186 -2.91 -12.00 16.70
C ALA A 186 -3.89 -11.11 17.50
N ILE A 187 -4.85 -10.44 16.84
CA ILE A 187 -5.95 -9.73 17.54
C ILE A 187 -6.73 -10.72 18.42
N GLY A 188 -7.02 -11.92 17.90
CA GLY A 188 -7.65 -12.98 18.68
C GLY A 188 -6.85 -13.36 19.93
N VAL A 189 -5.50 -13.49 19.81
CA VAL A 189 -4.63 -13.74 20.96
C VAL A 189 -4.68 -12.59 21.96
N VAL A 190 -4.63 -11.33 21.50
CA VAL A 190 -4.73 -10.17 22.40
C VAL A 190 -6.06 -10.13 23.13
N LEU A 191 -7.18 -10.46 22.46
CA LEU A 191 -8.48 -10.61 23.13
C LEU A 191 -8.48 -11.73 24.17
N TRP A 192 -7.85 -12.86 23.87
CA TRP A 192 -7.71 -13.98 24.81
C TRP A 192 -6.94 -13.57 26.07
N LEU A 193 -5.83 -12.83 25.90
CA LEU A 193 -5.05 -12.24 26.99
C LEU A 193 -5.85 -11.20 27.81
N ALA A 194 -6.76 -10.48 27.15
CA ALA A 194 -7.67 -9.53 27.81
C ALA A 194 -8.82 -10.21 28.60
N GLY A 195 -8.87 -11.55 28.63
CA GLY A 195 -9.89 -12.32 29.34
C GLY A 195 -11.06 -12.79 28.48
N GLU A 196 -11.16 -12.32 27.23
CA GLU A 196 -12.22 -12.70 26.28
C GLU A 196 -11.89 -14.02 25.56
N ARG A 197 -11.65 -15.09 26.32
CA ARG A 197 -11.07 -16.35 25.85
C ARG A 197 -11.84 -16.97 24.70
N ARG A 198 -13.19 -17.05 24.76
CA ARG A 198 -14.01 -17.66 23.72
C ARG A 198 -13.97 -16.87 22.42
N ARG A 199 -14.14 -15.53 22.51
CA ARG A 199 -14.09 -14.63 21.35
C ARG A 199 -12.70 -14.61 20.72
N GLY A 200 -11.65 -14.53 21.56
CA GLY A 200 -10.28 -14.53 21.12
C GLY A 200 -9.91 -15.82 20.39
N ALA A 201 -10.22 -16.98 20.98
CA ALA A 201 -9.95 -18.28 20.38
C ALA A 201 -10.74 -18.48 19.06
N ALA A 202 -12.02 -18.10 19.04
CA ALA A 202 -12.85 -18.20 17.83
C ALA A 202 -12.32 -17.30 16.69
N LEU A 203 -11.93 -16.04 17.02
CA LEU A 203 -11.37 -15.11 16.04
C LEU A 203 -10.03 -15.63 15.50
N ALA A 204 -9.12 -16.10 16.36
CA ALA A 204 -7.82 -16.63 15.96
C ALA A 204 -7.98 -17.88 15.08
N ALA A 205 -8.79 -18.85 15.51
CA ALA A 205 -9.03 -20.08 14.73
C ALA A 205 -9.71 -19.78 13.39
N GLY A 206 -10.74 -18.93 13.40
CA GLY A 206 -11.45 -18.52 12.18
C GLY A 206 -10.54 -17.79 11.18
N ALA A 207 -9.64 -16.92 11.68
CA ALA A 207 -8.69 -16.20 10.83
C ALA A 207 -7.66 -17.14 10.19
N ILE A 208 -7.13 -18.10 10.95
CA ILE A 208 -6.18 -19.10 10.41
C ILE A 208 -6.87 -20.00 9.39
N LEU A 209 -8.12 -20.44 9.66
CA LEU A 209 -8.89 -21.23 8.69
C LEU A 209 -9.20 -20.44 7.42
N ALA A 210 -9.58 -19.16 7.53
CA ALA A 210 -9.82 -18.30 6.39
C ALA A 210 -8.54 -18.09 5.56
N MET A 211 -7.40 -17.83 6.22
CA MET A 211 -6.12 -17.70 5.56
C MET A 211 -5.71 -19.00 4.85
N ALA A 212 -5.89 -20.16 5.52
CA ALA A 212 -5.61 -21.46 4.91
C ALA A 212 -6.51 -21.70 3.67
N LEU A 213 -7.80 -21.38 3.75
CA LEU A 213 -8.72 -21.44 2.61
C LEU A 213 -8.24 -20.55 1.45
N VAL A 214 -7.83 -19.32 1.74
CA VAL A 214 -7.31 -18.38 0.74
C VAL A 214 -6.05 -18.94 0.08
N LEU A 215 -5.05 -19.34 0.86
CA LEU A 215 -3.74 -19.77 0.34
C LEU A 215 -3.75 -21.15 -0.33
N LEU A 216 -4.60 -22.06 0.14
CA LEU A 216 -4.61 -23.44 -0.34
C LEU A 216 -5.70 -23.75 -1.38
N VAL A 217 -6.72 -22.90 -1.48
CA VAL A 217 -7.86 -23.14 -2.37
C VAL A 217 -8.13 -21.98 -3.30
N ILE A 218 -8.32 -20.75 -2.75
CA ILE A 218 -8.78 -19.61 -3.55
C ILE A 218 -7.65 -19.14 -4.49
N VAL A 219 -6.49 -18.79 -3.94
CA VAL A 219 -5.35 -18.30 -4.76
C VAL A 219 -4.92 -19.34 -5.79
N PRO A 220 -4.68 -20.63 -5.44
CA PRO A 220 -4.37 -21.65 -6.43
C PRO A 220 -5.46 -21.84 -7.49
N GLY A 221 -6.74 -21.68 -7.11
CA GLY A 221 -7.86 -21.81 -8.03
C GLY A 221 -7.94 -20.72 -9.12
N PHE A 222 -7.37 -19.55 -8.86
CA PHE A 222 -7.26 -18.43 -9.81
C PHE A 222 -5.88 -18.29 -10.45
N ASN A 223 -4.86 -19.01 -9.93
CA ASN A 223 -3.50 -18.99 -10.46
C ASN A 223 -3.32 -20.06 -11.54
N ALA A 224 -2.84 -19.67 -12.72
CA ALA A 224 -2.60 -20.61 -13.83
C ALA A 224 -1.58 -21.72 -13.47
N GLY A 225 -0.64 -21.45 -12.55
CA GLY A 225 0.31 -22.43 -12.03
C GLY A 225 -0.24 -23.34 -10.94
N GLY A 226 -1.50 -23.14 -10.50
CA GLY A 226 -2.14 -23.94 -9.47
C GLY A 226 -1.50 -23.87 -8.07
N ALA A 227 -0.69 -22.84 -7.81
CA ALA A 227 0.04 -22.68 -6.55
C ALA A 227 0.11 -21.20 -6.13
N TYR A 228 0.38 -20.96 -4.84
CA TYR A 228 0.68 -19.62 -4.35
C TYR A 228 2.09 -19.21 -4.75
N ALA A 229 2.20 -18.17 -5.56
CA ALA A 229 3.45 -17.75 -6.19
C ALA A 229 4.57 -17.39 -5.19
N TYR A 230 4.19 -16.90 -4.00
CA TYR A 230 5.14 -16.45 -2.98
C TYR A 230 5.53 -17.52 -1.96
N SER A 231 5.12 -18.77 -2.15
CA SER A 231 5.46 -19.88 -1.23
C SER A 231 6.97 -20.09 -1.08
N GLY A 232 7.75 -19.80 -2.14
CA GLY A 232 9.22 -19.92 -2.14
C GLY A 232 9.97 -18.73 -1.57
N THR A 233 9.28 -17.61 -1.25
CA THR A 233 9.96 -16.41 -0.74
C THR A 233 10.39 -16.54 0.72
N LEU A 234 9.74 -17.42 1.51
CA LEU A 234 10.13 -17.69 2.89
C LEU A 234 11.43 -18.47 2.94
N GLY A 235 12.48 -17.78 3.37
CA GLY A 235 13.81 -18.35 3.48
C GLY A 235 14.60 -18.41 2.17
N GLY A 236 13.96 -18.28 1.01
CA GLY A 236 14.61 -18.45 -0.29
C GLY A 236 15.48 -19.72 -0.34
N ASP A 237 16.53 -19.70 -1.16
CA ASP A 237 17.46 -20.84 -1.29
C ASP A 237 18.35 -21.07 -0.05
N ARG A 238 18.51 -20.05 0.81
CA ARG A 238 19.38 -20.06 1.98
C ARG A 238 18.71 -20.58 3.26
N GLY A 239 17.40 -20.70 3.25
CA GLY A 239 16.58 -21.10 4.39
C GLY A 239 16.28 -19.96 5.37
N VAL A 240 15.19 -20.13 6.15
CA VAL A 240 14.60 -19.08 7.01
C VAL A 240 15.61 -18.52 8.03
N VAL A 241 16.44 -19.35 8.65
CA VAL A 241 17.39 -18.88 9.67
C VAL A 241 18.46 -17.98 9.06
N ALA A 242 19.02 -18.37 7.91
CA ALA A 242 20.01 -17.55 7.21
C ALA A 242 19.39 -16.22 6.74
N THR A 243 18.18 -16.26 6.21
CA THR A 243 17.46 -15.05 5.80
C THR A 243 17.14 -14.13 6.98
N LEU A 244 16.76 -14.66 8.14
CA LEU A 244 16.53 -13.84 9.35
C LEU A 244 17.79 -13.12 9.83
N LEU A 245 18.98 -13.73 9.67
CA LEU A 245 20.26 -13.16 10.04
C LEU A 245 20.84 -12.20 8.98
N ASP A 246 20.38 -12.31 7.75
CA ASP A 246 20.80 -11.43 6.66
C ASP A 246 20.28 -10.01 6.87
N ALA A 247 21.12 -9.00 6.57
CA ALA A 247 20.81 -7.58 6.78
C ALA A 247 20.14 -7.31 8.15
N SER A 248 20.62 -7.98 9.19
CA SER A 248 20.06 -7.93 10.55
C SER A 248 20.05 -6.51 11.11
N ASP A 249 21.00 -5.67 10.73
CA ASP A 249 21.08 -4.25 11.06
C ASP A 249 19.85 -3.47 10.49
N ARG A 250 19.51 -3.67 9.21
CA ARG A 250 18.35 -3.06 8.56
C ARG A 250 17.04 -3.53 9.17
N LYS A 251 16.90 -4.84 9.41
CA LYS A 251 15.70 -5.41 10.05
C LYS A 251 15.54 -4.90 11.47
N LEU A 252 16.64 -4.86 12.25
CA LEU A 252 16.64 -4.31 13.60
C LEU A 252 16.29 -2.82 13.60
N ALA A 253 16.87 -2.04 12.69
CA ALA A 253 16.55 -0.63 12.55
C ALA A 253 15.05 -0.41 12.27
N THR A 254 14.45 -1.19 11.36
CA THR A 254 13.02 -1.16 11.06
C THR A 254 12.17 -1.48 12.29
N ALA A 255 12.52 -2.53 13.04
CA ALA A 255 11.81 -2.90 14.27
C ALA A 255 11.93 -1.83 15.35
N VAL A 256 13.13 -1.27 15.55
CA VAL A 256 13.39 -0.19 16.52
C VAL A 256 12.65 1.08 16.13
N LEU A 257 12.73 1.53 14.88
CA LEU A 257 12.04 2.73 14.39
C LEU A 257 10.52 2.60 14.51
N THR A 258 9.97 1.40 14.27
CA THR A 258 8.52 1.15 14.43
C THR A 258 8.02 1.40 15.85
N VAL A 259 8.83 1.13 16.87
CA VAL A 259 8.42 1.44 18.26
C VAL A 259 8.94 2.81 18.71
N ALA A 260 10.07 3.27 18.20
CA ALA A 260 10.65 4.57 18.55
C ALA A 260 9.76 5.75 18.12
N ILE A 261 9.01 5.61 16.99
CA ILE A 261 8.02 6.61 16.55
C ILE A 261 6.93 6.87 17.61
N THR A 262 6.77 5.98 18.58
CA THR A 262 5.85 6.12 19.72
C THR A 262 6.58 6.44 21.03
N GLY A 263 7.87 6.83 20.97
CA GLY A 263 8.72 7.01 22.14
C GLY A 263 8.80 5.76 23.00
N PHE A 264 8.74 4.57 22.40
CA PHE A 264 8.70 3.25 23.01
C PHE A 264 7.50 2.97 23.92
N ALA A 265 6.54 3.90 24.08
CA ALA A 265 5.37 3.72 24.94
C ALA A 265 4.49 2.55 24.47
N ALA A 266 4.45 2.27 23.16
CA ALA A 266 3.70 1.14 22.61
C ALA A 266 4.04 -0.21 23.26
N LEU A 267 5.29 -0.41 23.69
CA LEU A 267 5.77 -1.65 24.33
C LEU A 267 5.05 -1.96 25.65
N ALA A 268 4.39 -0.96 26.27
CA ALA A 268 3.64 -1.15 27.50
C ALA A 268 2.17 -1.59 27.28
N SER A 269 1.77 -1.87 26.04
CA SER A 269 0.43 -2.38 25.68
C SER A 269 0.50 -3.74 24.99
N PRO A 270 -0.35 -4.72 25.39
CA PRO A 270 -0.44 -6.00 24.66
C PRO A 270 -0.82 -5.84 23.18
N TRP A 271 -1.46 -4.72 22.80
CA TRP A 271 -1.83 -4.46 21.40
C TRP A 271 -0.61 -4.37 20.47
N VAL A 272 0.59 -4.07 21.00
CA VAL A 272 1.83 -4.05 20.23
C VAL A 272 2.21 -5.42 19.65
N LEU A 273 1.73 -6.53 20.23
CA LEU A 273 2.00 -7.88 19.73
C LEU A 273 1.51 -8.08 18.29
N LEU A 274 0.59 -7.23 17.82
CA LEU A 274 0.09 -7.27 16.45
C LEU A 274 1.15 -6.90 15.39
N VAL A 275 2.29 -6.32 15.79
CA VAL A 275 3.40 -6.08 14.84
C VAL A 275 4.13 -7.38 14.47
N LEU A 276 4.07 -8.41 15.34
CA LEU A 276 4.85 -9.63 15.19
C LEU A 276 4.52 -10.41 13.90
N PRO A 277 3.26 -10.61 13.50
CA PRO A 277 2.94 -11.27 12.24
C PRO A 277 3.60 -10.60 11.03
N THR A 278 3.49 -9.26 10.95
CA THR A 278 4.07 -8.48 9.84
C THR A 278 5.59 -8.59 9.83
N PHE A 279 6.27 -8.46 10.97
CA PHE A 279 7.71 -8.66 11.02
C PHE A 279 8.14 -10.09 10.72
N ALA A 280 7.36 -11.09 11.16
CA ALA A 280 7.69 -12.50 10.94
C ALA A 280 7.80 -12.82 9.44
N TRP A 281 6.79 -12.51 8.64
CA TRP A 281 6.85 -12.79 7.21
C TRP A 281 7.83 -11.87 6.46
N ARG A 282 7.91 -10.57 6.82
CA ARG A 282 8.84 -9.62 6.19
C ARG A 282 10.29 -10.03 6.37
N PHE A 283 10.68 -10.40 7.60
CA PHE A 283 12.08 -10.69 7.92
C PHE A 283 12.49 -12.12 7.54
N ALA A 284 11.52 -13.05 7.47
CA ALA A 284 11.74 -14.40 6.96
C ALA A 284 11.69 -14.48 5.43
N GLY A 285 11.12 -13.48 4.75
CA GLY A 285 11.11 -13.40 3.30
C GLY A 285 12.45 -12.99 2.71
N ASP A 286 12.95 -13.72 1.72
CA ASP A 286 14.21 -13.43 1.01
C ASP A 286 14.01 -12.38 -0.09
N VAL A 287 13.46 -11.23 0.30
CA VAL A 287 13.19 -10.08 -0.57
C VAL A 287 13.67 -8.82 0.13
N PRO A 288 14.79 -8.19 -0.30
CA PRO A 288 15.38 -7.03 0.37
C PRO A 288 14.42 -5.84 0.58
N PHE A 289 13.44 -5.65 -0.29
CA PHE A 289 12.44 -4.60 -0.16
C PHE A 289 11.53 -4.76 1.07
N TYR A 290 11.39 -5.98 1.63
CA TYR A 290 10.59 -6.23 2.82
C TYR A 290 11.24 -5.74 4.11
N TRP A 291 12.58 -5.60 4.15
CA TRP A 291 13.34 -5.48 5.40
C TRP A 291 13.42 -4.06 5.95
N GLY A 292 13.28 -3.04 5.09
CA GLY A 292 13.46 -1.63 5.45
C GLY A 292 12.16 -0.91 5.79
N THR A 293 12.24 0.41 5.94
CA THR A 293 11.11 1.30 6.21
C THR A 293 10.46 1.85 4.94
N GLU A 294 11.09 1.63 3.82
CA GLU A 294 10.64 2.02 2.49
C GLU A 294 9.42 1.19 2.09
N TRP A 295 8.70 1.61 1.08
CA TRP A 295 7.52 0.98 0.55
C TRP A 295 6.31 0.95 1.52
N HIS A 296 5.24 0.33 1.10
CA HIS A 296 3.95 0.28 1.82
C HIS A 296 3.92 -0.66 3.04
N TYR A 297 4.92 -1.52 3.22
CA TYR A 297 4.88 -2.63 4.21
C TYR A 297 4.75 -2.17 5.67
N SER A 298 5.15 -0.93 5.98
CA SER A 298 5.05 -0.40 7.33
C SER A 298 3.72 0.32 7.61
N LEU A 299 2.84 0.50 6.61
CA LEU A 299 1.54 1.18 6.78
C LEU A 299 0.68 0.50 7.85
N VAL A 300 0.56 -0.82 7.80
CA VAL A 300 -0.25 -1.61 8.76
C VAL A 300 0.28 -1.54 10.18
N LEU A 301 1.58 -1.28 10.37
CA LEU A 301 2.21 -1.17 11.68
C LEU A 301 1.84 0.13 12.39
N MET A 302 1.61 1.21 11.65
CA MET A 302 1.36 2.53 12.23
C MET A 302 0.10 2.58 13.11
N PRO A 303 -1.10 2.21 12.65
CA PRO A 303 -2.27 2.18 13.53
C PRO A 303 -2.08 1.24 14.71
N ILE A 304 -1.36 0.13 14.56
CA ILE A 304 -1.09 -0.81 15.65
C ILE A 304 -0.28 -0.13 16.76
N VAL A 305 0.89 0.43 16.43
CA VAL A 305 1.77 1.00 17.46
C VAL A 305 1.22 2.28 18.07
N PHE A 306 0.48 3.11 17.32
CA PHE A 306 -0.15 4.30 17.87
C PHE A 306 -1.33 3.99 18.77
N VAL A 307 -2.17 2.99 18.46
CA VAL A 307 -3.20 2.48 19.37
C VAL A 307 -2.56 1.91 20.64
N ALA A 308 -1.48 1.12 20.49
CA ALA A 308 -0.74 0.58 21.64
C ALA A 308 -0.17 1.70 22.52
N MET A 309 0.40 2.76 21.94
CA MET A 309 0.86 3.96 22.65
C MET A 309 -0.29 4.61 23.42
N ILE A 310 -1.44 4.86 22.78
CA ILE A 310 -2.60 5.50 23.42
C ILE A 310 -3.12 4.65 24.58
N ASP A 311 -3.25 3.33 24.39
CA ASP A 311 -3.67 2.38 25.43
C ASP A 311 -2.67 2.37 26.60
N ALA A 312 -1.38 2.35 26.35
CA ALA A 312 -0.34 2.40 27.36
C ALA A 312 -0.37 3.72 28.16
N MET A 313 -0.47 4.86 27.49
CA MET A 313 -0.57 6.18 28.13
C MET A 313 -1.86 6.37 28.91
N HIS A 314 -2.97 5.78 28.47
CA HIS A 314 -4.23 5.79 29.19
C HIS A 314 -4.12 5.04 30.52
N ARG A 315 -3.47 3.90 30.52
CA ARG A 315 -3.27 3.08 31.73
C ARG A 315 -2.15 3.59 32.62
N ARG A 316 -1.12 4.24 32.03
CA ARG A 316 0.08 4.74 32.73
C ARG A 316 0.36 6.19 32.30
N PRO A 317 -0.26 7.21 32.94
CA PRO A 317 -0.12 8.61 32.50
C PRO A 317 1.31 9.14 32.46
N VAL A 318 2.25 8.56 33.24
CA VAL A 318 3.66 8.90 33.20
C VAL A 318 4.27 8.70 31.79
N LEU A 319 3.74 7.80 30.98
CA LEU A 319 4.23 7.54 29.62
C LEU A 319 3.92 8.69 28.62
N ARG A 320 3.16 9.73 29.04
CA ARG A 320 2.85 10.88 28.15
C ARG A 320 4.13 11.65 27.73
N TRP A 321 5.22 11.53 28.46
CA TRP A 321 6.53 12.09 28.06
C TRP A 321 7.08 11.45 26.78
N ALA A 322 6.60 10.28 26.37
CA ALA A 322 6.97 9.65 25.12
C ALA A 322 6.47 10.42 23.88
N THR A 323 5.42 11.26 24.01
CA THR A 323 4.88 12.06 22.89
C THR A 323 5.93 12.94 22.23
N PRO A 324 6.70 13.79 22.94
CA PRO A 324 7.75 14.61 22.30
C PRO A 324 8.84 13.74 21.65
N VAL A 325 9.19 12.59 22.22
CA VAL A 325 10.16 11.68 21.60
C VAL A 325 9.64 11.17 20.24
N GLY A 326 8.39 10.71 20.18
CA GLY A 326 7.77 10.28 18.92
C GLY A 326 7.70 11.39 17.88
N LEU A 327 7.38 12.63 18.29
CA LEU A 327 7.38 13.79 17.40
C LEU A 327 8.79 14.09 16.83
N VAL A 328 9.84 14.00 17.66
CA VAL A 328 11.22 14.20 17.20
C VAL A 328 11.63 13.12 16.19
N VAL A 329 11.32 11.86 16.48
CA VAL A 329 11.60 10.75 15.55
C VAL A 329 10.84 10.95 14.24
N GLY A 330 9.55 11.31 14.29
CA GLY A 330 8.74 11.57 13.10
C GLY A 330 9.27 12.75 12.29
N ALA A 331 9.64 13.87 12.95
CA ALA A 331 10.21 15.02 12.30
C ALA A 331 11.57 14.71 11.63
N PHE A 332 12.41 13.92 12.28
CA PHE A 332 13.68 13.47 11.71
C PHE A 332 13.46 12.64 10.43
N MET A 333 12.54 11.69 10.47
CA MET A 333 12.22 10.84 9.32
C MET A 333 11.52 11.62 8.18
N MET A 334 10.88 12.75 8.50
CA MET A 334 10.20 13.57 7.51
C MET A 334 11.18 14.34 6.59
N VAL A 335 12.41 14.61 7.03
CA VAL A 335 13.38 15.45 6.28
C VAL A 335 13.68 14.92 4.88
N SER A 336 13.71 13.60 4.72
CA SER A 336 13.95 12.92 3.44
C SER A 336 12.68 12.33 2.82
N SER A 337 11.50 12.75 3.28
CA SER A 337 10.24 12.19 2.82
C SER A 337 9.65 12.97 1.64
N PRO A 338 8.73 12.37 0.87
CA PRO A 338 8.06 13.05 -0.23
C PRO A 338 7.23 14.27 0.23
N VAL A 339 6.83 14.33 1.51
CA VAL A 339 6.16 15.51 2.08
C VAL A 339 7.11 16.70 2.15
N ALA A 340 8.38 16.47 2.51
CA ALA A 340 9.38 17.55 2.53
C ALA A 340 9.66 18.09 1.12
N ALA A 341 9.61 17.24 0.10
CA ALA A 341 9.79 17.65 -1.28
C ALA A 341 8.74 18.67 -1.75
N LEU A 342 7.53 18.68 -1.18
CA LEU A 342 6.52 19.70 -1.50
C LEU A 342 6.93 21.14 -1.14
N ALA A 343 7.94 21.32 -0.29
CA ALA A 343 8.47 22.64 0.05
C ALA A 343 9.46 23.17 -1.00
N ASP A 344 9.94 22.32 -1.90
CA ASP A 344 10.87 22.71 -2.96
C ASP A 344 10.06 23.16 -4.20
N PRO A 345 10.21 24.42 -4.66
CA PRO A 345 9.56 24.90 -5.89
C PRO A 345 9.85 24.03 -7.12
N ALA A 346 11.04 23.45 -7.24
CA ALA A 346 11.40 22.57 -8.34
C ALA A 346 10.55 21.30 -8.42
N THR A 347 9.86 20.94 -7.33
CA THR A 347 8.89 19.82 -7.31
C THR A 347 7.67 20.07 -8.21
N TYR A 348 7.39 21.33 -8.54
CA TYR A 348 6.24 21.70 -9.39
C TYR A 348 6.61 22.01 -10.84
N ASP A 349 7.91 21.94 -11.17
CA ASP A 349 8.37 22.14 -12.54
C ASP A 349 8.09 20.88 -13.37
N ASP A 350 7.68 21.06 -14.64
CA ASP A 350 7.54 19.94 -15.58
C ASP A 350 8.89 19.24 -15.77
N PRO A 351 8.92 17.90 -15.74
CA PRO A 351 10.14 17.17 -16.08
C PRO A 351 10.61 17.49 -17.52
N PRO A 352 11.90 17.58 -17.79
CA PRO A 352 12.42 18.02 -19.10
C PRO A 352 11.91 17.22 -20.31
N ARG A 353 11.47 15.97 -20.08
CA ARG A 353 11.00 15.06 -21.14
C ARG A 353 9.49 14.81 -21.11
N ALA A 354 8.75 15.49 -20.24
CA ALA A 354 7.31 15.24 -20.03
C ALA A 354 6.47 15.45 -21.29
N ASP A 355 6.77 16.49 -22.06
CA ASP A 355 6.03 16.78 -23.30
C ASP A 355 6.22 15.69 -24.35
N ALA A 356 7.41 15.12 -24.46
CA ALA A 356 7.68 14.01 -25.37
C ALA A 356 6.91 12.74 -24.94
N ALA A 357 6.88 12.44 -23.62
CA ALA A 357 6.10 11.34 -23.07
C ALA A 357 4.60 11.52 -23.36
N ARG A 358 4.04 12.69 -23.02
CA ARG A 358 2.62 13.01 -23.27
C ARG A 358 2.25 12.91 -24.75
N MET A 359 3.13 13.40 -25.64
CA MET A 359 2.93 13.30 -27.08
C MET A 359 2.95 11.84 -27.55
N ALA A 360 3.94 11.05 -27.13
CA ALA A 360 4.03 9.63 -27.48
C ALA A 360 2.77 8.85 -27.07
N MET A 361 2.31 9.05 -25.83
CA MET A 361 1.08 8.41 -25.32
C MET A 361 -0.17 8.87 -26.08
N SER A 362 -0.27 10.14 -26.46
CA SER A 362 -1.43 10.67 -27.19
C SER A 362 -1.59 10.10 -28.61
N LEU A 363 -0.54 9.52 -29.18
CA LEU A 363 -0.58 8.85 -30.47
C LEU A 363 -1.16 7.42 -30.39
N VAL A 364 -1.30 6.86 -29.19
CA VAL A 364 -1.94 5.56 -28.99
C VAL A 364 -3.45 5.76 -28.91
N PRO A 365 -4.23 5.19 -29.84
CA PRO A 365 -5.69 5.37 -29.84
C PRO A 365 -6.37 4.74 -28.61
N THR A 366 -7.39 5.37 -28.05
CA THR A 366 -8.20 4.81 -26.97
C THR A 366 -8.70 3.41 -27.32
N GLY A 367 -8.59 2.48 -26.40
CA GLY A 367 -8.97 1.07 -26.58
C GLY A 367 -7.92 0.20 -27.24
N ALA A 368 -6.81 0.77 -27.77
CA ALA A 368 -5.72 -0.01 -28.33
C ALA A 368 -4.98 -0.80 -27.25
N SER A 369 -4.30 -1.87 -27.66
CA SER A 369 -3.38 -2.62 -26.82
C SER A 369 -1.96 -2.08 -26.95
N VAL A 370 -1.30 -1.87 -25.79
CA VAL A 370 0.05 -1.31 -25.73
C VAL A 370 0.92 -2.07 -24.74
N GLU A 371 2.15 -2.40 -25.17
CA GLU A 371 3.20 -2.84 -24.25
C GLU A 371 4.11 -1.67 -23.92
N THR A 372 4.43 -1.50 -22.62
CA THR A 372 5.19 -0.35 -22.16
C THR A 372 6.07 -0.70 -20.96
N ASP A 373 6.98 0.23 -20.61
CA ASP A 373 7.81 0.14 -19.42
C ASP A 373 7.14 0.75 -18.18
N ILE A 374 7.83 0.62 -17.03
CA ILE A 374 7.29 1.01 -15.72
C ILE A 374 7.01 2.51 -15.61
N GLY A 375 7.77 3.37 -16.32
CA GLY A 375 7.64 4.82 -16.22
C GLY A 375 6.32 5.35 -16.81
N LEU A 376 5.76 4.66 -17.80
CA LEU A 376 4.57 5.08 -18.53
C LEU A 376 3.33 4.25 -18.20
N ILE A 377 3.51 3.08 -17.61
CA ILE A 377 2.46 2.08 -17.42
C ILE A 377 1.23 2.63 -16.69
N GLY A 378 1.43 3.40 -15.61
CA GLY A 378 0.35 3.99 -14.81
C GLY A 378 -0.44 5.08 -15.53
N HIS A 379 0.08 5.64 -16.64
CA HIS A 379 -0.59 6.69 -17.42
C HIS A 379 -1.45 6.12 -18.56
N LEU A 380 -1.25 4.85 -18.91
CA LEU A 380 -1.89 4.23 -20.07
C LEU A 380 -3.08 3.34 -19.70
N VAL A 381 -3.16 2.84 -18.47
CA VAL A 381 -4.16 1.83 -18.04
C VAL A 381 -5.59 2.32 -18.23
N THR A 382 -5.89 3.58 -17.94
CA THR A 382 -7.25 4.11 -17.99
C THR A 382 -7.90 3.89 -19.37
N ASP A 383 -7.16 4.19 -20.45
CA ASP A 383 -7.70 4.24 -21.80
C ASP A 383 -7.31 3.04 -22.69
N HIS A 384 -6.36 2.20 -22.22
CA HIS A 384 -5.80 1.13 -23.05
C HIS A 384 -5.83 -0.23 -22.36
N THR A 385 -5.58 -1.30 -23.15
CA THR A 385 -5.17 -2.61 -22.64
C THR A 385 -3.65 -2.60 -22.55
N VAL A 386 -3.12 -2.63 -21.33
CA VAL A 386 -1.70 -2.41 -21.07
C VAL A 386 -1.02 -3.69 -20.63
N TYR A 387 0.10 -4.00 -21.28
CA TYR A 387 1.05 -5.04 -20.90
C TYR A 387 2.34 -4.41 -20.41
N TRP A 388 3.00 -5.04 -19.46
CA TRP A 388 4.35 -4.64 -19.08
C TRP A 388 5.37 -5.32 -19.98
N LEU A 389 6.51 -4.67 -20.19
CA LEU A 389 7.65 -5.17 -20.95
C LEU A 389 7.93 -6.66 -20.65
N GLY A 390 7.77 -7.51 -21.67
CA GLY A 390 8.02 -8.95 -21.62
C GLY A 390 6.91 -9.78 -20.96
N THR A 391 5.78 -9.20 -20.54
CA THR A 391 4.67 -9.97 -19.94
C THR A 391 3.50 -10.22 -20.88
N SER A 392 3.52 -9.72 -22.09
CA SER A 392 2.44 -9.85 -23.08
C SER A 392 2.17 -11.30 -23.52
N GLY A 393 3.07 -12.25 -23.23
CA GLY A 393 2.89 -13.67 -23.53
C GLY A 393 2.55 -13.93 -25.00
N SER A 394 1.38 -14.50 -25.28
CA SER A 394 0.90 -14.74 -26.65
C SER A 394 0.10 -13.56 -27.22
N ALA A 395 -0.12 -12.49 -26.48
CA ALA A 395 -0.78 -11.30 -26.99
C ALA A 395 0.15 -10.58 -28.00
N THR A 396 -0.48 -9.95 -28.98
CA THR A 396 0.24 -9.17 -30.01
C THR A 396 -0.20 -7.71 -29.87
N PRO A 397 0.47 -6.90 -29.02
CA PRO A 397 0.14 -5.50 -28.82
C PRO A 397 0.14 -4.74 -30.14
N GLN A 398 -0.86 -3.85 -30.31
CA GLN A 398 -0.93 -2.98 -31.47
C GLN A 398 0.14 -1.90 -31.45
N TYR A 399 0.58 -1.53 -30.26
CA TYR A 399 1.59 -0.51 -30.01
C TYR A 399 2.62 -1.00 -29.00
N VAL A 400 3.87 -0.54 -29.16
CA VAL A 400 4.96 -0.74 -28.20
C VAL A 400 5.58 0.63 -27.96
N LEU A 401 5.53 1.10 -26.70
CA LEU A 401 6.01 2.42 -26.29
C LEU A 401 6.98 2.29 -25.12
N PHE A 402 8.22 2.67 -25.32
CA PHE A 402 9.25 2.63 -24.29
C PHE A 402 9.99 3.96 -24.13
N ASP A 403 10.42 4.21 -22.89
CA ASP A 403 11.47 5.15 -22.56
C ASP A 403 12.81 4.43 -22.63
N VAL A 404 13.53 4.61 -23.74
CA VAL A 404 14.80 3.90 -23.98
C VAL A 404 15.99 4.51 -23.25
N ASP A 405 15.82 5.70 -22.68
CA ASP A 405 16.88 6.40 -21.93
C ASP A 405 16.78 6.16 -20.42
N ALA A 406 15.57 6.08 -19.86
CA ALA A 406 15.35 5.93 -18.41
C ALA A 406 14.49 4.72 -18.04
N GLY A 407 13.85 4.04 -19.01
CA GLY A 407 13.05 2.84 -18.77
C GLY A 407 13.91 1.66 -18.32
N ILE A 408 13.47 0.96 -17.25
CA ILE A 408 14.19 -0.20 -16.70
C ILE A 408 14.06 -1.39 -17.66
N GLY A 409 15.16 -1.77 -18.29
CA GLY A 409 15.20 -2.89 -19.22
C GLY A 409 14.63 -2.60 -20.60
N SER A 410 14.28 -1.36 -20.91
CA SER A 410 13.71 -0.96 -22.19
C SER A 410 14.72 -1.14 -23.34
N PRO A 411 14.36 -1.90 -24.39
CA PRO A 411 15.22 -2.11 -25.57
C PRO A 411 15.36 -0.81 -26.36
N ARG A 412 16.55 -0.52 -26.86
CA ARG A 412 16.80 0.69 -27.66
C ARG A 412 16.19 0.63 -29.08
N ASP A 413 16.17 -0.55 -29.68
CA ASP A 413 15.49 -0.79 -30.97
C ASP A 413 14.09 -1.38 -30.67
N VAL A 414 13.12 -0.49 -30.50
CA VAL A 414 11.75 -0.84 -30.11
C VAL A 414 11.03 -1.65 -31.19
N ALA A 415 11.25 -1.31 -32.48
CA ALA A 415 10.62 -2.04 -33.58
C ALA A 415 11.19 -3.47 -33.69
N ALA A 416 12.51 -3.63 -33.67
CA ALA A 416 13.14 -4.95 -33.72
C ALA A 416 12.72 -5.81 -32.50
N TYR A 417 12.66 -5.23 -31.30
CA TYR A 417 12.12 -5.92 -30.13
C TYR A 417 10.69 -6.39 -30.34
N ALA A 418 9.80 -5.50 -30.81
CA ALA A 418 8.40 -5.81 -31.03
C ALA A 418 8.21 -6.93 -32.06
N GLU A 419 8.96 -6.89 -33.19
CA GLU A 419 8.95 -7.93 -34.20
C GLU A 419 9.45 -9.28 -33.66
N GLN A 420 10.52 -9.25 -32.86
CA GLN A 420 11.07 -10.47 -32.26
C GLN A 420 10.11 -11.07 -31.21
N ALA A 421 9.51 -10.23 -30.37
CA ALA A 421 8.68 -10.68 -29.26
C ALA A 421 7.27 -11.10 -29.71
N HIS A 422 6.66 -10.38 -30.68
CA HIS A 422 5.25 -10.53 -31.03
C HIS A 422 5.03 -11.03 -32.48
N GLY A 423 6.08 -11.09 -33.30
CA GLY A 423 5.96 -11.39 -34.72
C GLY A 423 5.29 -10.27 -35.53
N GLY A 424 5.27 -10.40 -36.86
CA GLY A 424 4.77 -9.36 -37.74
C GLY A 424 5.80 -8.24 -37.98
N THR A 425 5.33 -7.09 -38.45
CA THR A 425 6.16 -5.91 -38.70
C THR A 425 5.66 -4.74 -37.86
N TYR A 426 6.60 -3.95 -37.35
CA TYR A 426 6.34 -2.75 -36.58
C TYR A 426 7.07 -1.56 -37.15
N ASP A 427 6.37 -0.44 -37.36
CA ASP A 427 6.97 0.81 -37.84
C ASP A 427 7.12 1.78 -36.66
N VAL A 428 8.30 2.39 -36.53
CA VAL A 428 8.47 3.51 -35.60
C VAL A 428 7.69 4.71 -36.12
N ILE A 429 6.70 5.15 -35.38
CA ILE A 429 5.84 6.31 -35.72
C ILE A 429 6.16 7.55 -34.88
N TYR A 430 6.93 7.39 -33.80
CA TYR A 430 7.41 8.49 -32.96
C TYR A 430 8.76 8.12 -32.34
N ASP A 431 9.71 9.07 -32.38
CA ASP A 431 11.03 8.97 -31.77
C ASP A 431 11.47 10.39 -31.36
N ARG A 432 11.38 10.67 -30.06
CA ARG A 432 11.79 11.97 -29.52
C ARG A 432 12.15 11.86 -28.03
N ASP A 433 13.27 12.48 -27.65
CA ASP A 433 13.73 12.61 -26.27
C ASP A 433 13.75 11.26 -25.51
N GLY A 434 14.12 10.17 -26.23
CA GLY A 434 14.20 8.81 -25.67
C GLY A 434 12.86 8.07 -25.56
N TYR A 435 11.74 8.67 -25.95
CA TYR A 435 10.47 7.95 -26.08
C TYR A 435 10.27 7.48 -27.51
N ILE A 436 10.17 6.17 -27.68
CA ILE A 436 9.98 5.53 -28.99
C ILE A 436 8.67 4.76 -29.00
N LEU A 437 7.80 5.08 -29.98
CA LEU A 437 6.53 4.39 -30.20
C LEU A 437 6.59 3.65 -31.54
N ALA A 438 6.39 2.34 -31.49
CA ALA A 438 6.23 1.49 -32.66
C ALA A 438 4.79 1.00 -32.79
N GLN A 439 4.27 1.00 -34.03
CA GLN A 439 2.92 0.54 -34.37
C GLN A 439 3.01 -0.70 -35.25
N ARG A 440 2.18 -1.69 -34.96
CA ARG A 440 2.02 -2.90 -35.79
C ARG A 440 1.35 -2.54 -37.12
N ARG A 441 1.91 -3.05 -38.24
CA ARG A 441 1.28 -2.95 -39.57
C ARG A 441 0.06 -3.84 -39.72
#